data_6cfdd8a73a499f96ffd83749416166b4
#
_entry.id   6cfdd8a73a499f96ffd83749416166b4
#
_cell.length_a   1.000
_cell.length_b   1.000
_cell.length_c   1.000
_cell.angle_alpha   90.00
_cell.angle_beta   90.00
_cell.angle_gamma   90.00
#
_symmetry.space_group_name_H-M   'P 1'
#
loop_
_entity.id
_entity.type
_entity.pdbx_description
1 polymer ?
#
loop_
_entity_poly.entity_id
_entity_poly.type
_entity_poly.pdbx_seq_one_letter_code
_entity_poly.pdbx_strand_id
1 'polypeptide(L)'
;MGEFELIRNYFAAAPCAQGGEGIALGIGDDCALLALPAGEQLAISTDTLVAGVHFADPCDPFLLGQRSLAVAVSDLAAMGANPLAFTLALTTPTVDADWLQRYAQGLNLMAQSCGVGLVGGDTTRGPLSLTLTVFGRVPAGQALTRSGAQPGDLLCVGGELGNAAGALPLVLGQRSADAAIADPLLAHYWSPQPQLALGLALRGKATSAMDISDGLLADCGHIATASAVSLLIERQRLPLSQALLAFVGDDAARVAALSGGDDYVLAFTLPPAELAPLLADGWPVHVIGRVEAGQGVTLLDANGQDITPAIRGYQHFREAP
;
A
#
# COMPACT_ATOMS: atom_id res chain seq x y z
N MET A 1 -32.71 -7.80 -7.16
CA MET A 1 -31.56 -7.70 -8.08
C MET A 1 -30.79 -9.00 -8.02
N GLY A 2 -30.59 -9.67 -9.14
CA GLY A 2 -29.76 -10.86 -9.22
C GLY A 2 -28.27 -10.50 -9.37
N GLU A 3 -27.38 -11.48 -9.16
CA GLU A 3 -25.92 -11.31 -9.24
C GLU A 3 -25.47 -10.68 -10.57
N PHE A 4 -25.89 -11.24 -11.72
CA PHE A 4 -25.54 -10.72 -13.04
C PHE A 4 -26.07 -9.31 -13.31
N GLU A 5 -27.23 -8.96 -12.75
CA GLU A 5 -27.78 -7.61 -12.84
C GLU A 5 -26.94 -6.62 -12.02
N LEU A 6 -26.49 -7.03 -10.83
CA LEU A 6 -25.59 -6.27 -9.98
C LEU A 6 -24.26 -6.00 -10.71
N ILE A 7 -23.63 -7.06 -11.25
CA ILE A 7 -22.36 -6.94 -11.98
C ILE A 7 -22.50 -5.98 -13.16
N ARG A 8 -23.56 -6.12 -13.96
CA ARG A 8 -23.79 -5.23 -15.13
C ARG A 8 -23.99 -3.77 -14.72
N ASN A 9 -24.77 -3.52 -13.69
CA ASN A 9 -25.19 -2.16 -13.35
C ASN A 9 -24.13 -1.35 -12.62
N TYR A 10 -23.30 -1.99 -11.78
CA TYR A 10 -22.35 -1.29 -10.91
C TYR A 10 -20.89 -1.49 -11.32
N PHE A 11 -20.53 -2.65 -11.83
CA PHE A 11 -19.13 -2.96 -12.14
C PHE A 11 -18.82 -2.94 -13.63
N ALA A 12 -19.56 -3.69 -14.45
CA ALA A 12 -19.30 -3.71 -15.90
C ALA A 12 -19.62 -2.35 -16.58
N ALA A 13 -20.57 -1.59 -16.05
CA ALA A 13 -20.86 -0.24 -16.50
C ALA A 13 -19.87 0.83 -16.02
N ALA A 14 -19.02 0.51 -15.04
CA ALA A 14 -18.05 1.47 -14.51
C ALA A 14 -17.03 1.88 -15.58
N PRO A 15 -16.60 3.16 -15.64
CA PRO A 15 -15.61 3.62 -16.62
C PRO A 15 -14.31 2.82 -16.58
N CYS A 16 -13.85 2.38 -15.41
CA CYS A 16 -12.65 1.55 -15.28
C CYS A 16 -12.79 0.14 -15.86
N ALA A 17 -14.01 -0.33 -16.19
CA ALA A 17 -14.24 -1.63 -16.83
C ALA A 17 -14.36 -1.54 -18.37
N GLN A 18 -14.19 -0.36 -18.95
CA GLN A 18 -14.36 -0.15 -20.40
C GLN A 18 -13.10 -0.46 -21.23
N GLY A 19 -12.17 -1.26 -20.68
CA GLY A 19 -10.91 -1.62 -21.33
C GLY A 19 -9.74 -0.77 -20.88
N GLY A 20 -8.58 -0.98 -21.51
CA GLY A 20 -7.32 -0.28 -21.20
C GLY A 20 -6.16 -0.88 -21.97
N GLU A 21 -4.98 -0.26 -21.84
CA GLU A 21 -3.77 -0.79 -22.45
C GLU A 21 -3.47 -2.20 -21.89
N GLY A 22 -3.21 -3.17 -22.78
CA GLY A 22 -2.93 -4.55 -22.38
C GLY A 22 -4.18 -5.39 -22.00
N ILE A 23 -5.37 -4.82 -22.01
CA ILE A 23 -6.64 -5.56 -21.81
C ILE A 23 -7.20 -5.94 -23.18
N ALA A 24 -7.03 -7.19 -23.58
CA ALA A 24 -7.55 -7.71 -24.84
C ALA A 24 -9.03 -8.13 -24.74
N LEU A 25 -9.47 -8.61 -23.57
CA LEU A 25 -10.85 -8.95 -23.24
C LEU A 25 -11.08 -8.67 -21.75
N GLY A 26 -12.14 -7.93 -21.43
CA GLY A 26 -12.53 -7.60 -20.05
C GLY A 26 -13.74 -8.43 -19.58
N ILE A 27 -14.62 -7.79 -18.78
CA ILE A 27 -15.84 -8.41 -18.24
C ILE A 27 -16.81 -8.78 -19.38
N GLY A 28 -17.37 -9.99 -19.31
CA GLY A 28 -18.46 -10.41 -20.24
C GLY A 28 -18.25 -11.79 -20.84
N ASP A 29 -17.14 -12.44 -20.59
CA ASP A 29 -16.85 -13.83 -20.98
C ASP A 29 -16.36 -14.61 -19.75
N ASP A 30 -16.10 -15.92 -19.90
CA ASP A 30 -15.65 -16.79 -18.79
C ASP A 30 -14.31 -16.35 -18.18
N CYS A 31 -13.43 -15.71 -18.98
CA CYS A 31 -12.14 -15.20 -18.55
C CYS A 31 -11.82 -13.86 -19.20
N ALA A 32 -11.10 -13.00 -18.49
CA ALA A 32 -10.43 -11.85 -19.08
C ALA A 32 -9.13 -12.29 -19.80
N LEU A 33 -8.72 -11.54 -20.83
CA LEU A 33 -7.46 -11.76 -21.54
C LEU A 33 -6.57 -10.52 -21.42
N LEU A 34 -5.37 -10.72 -20.86
CA LEU A 34 -4.34 -9.68 -20.78
C LEU A 34 -3.24 -9.97 -21.80
N ALA A 35 -2.87 -8.96 -22.57
CA ALA A 35 -1.79 -9.02 -23.55
C ALA A 35 -0.52 -8.41 -22.97
N LEU A 36 0.55 -9.21 -22.86
CA LEU A 36 1.85 -8.74 -22.40
C LEU A 36 2.80 -8.55 -23.61
N PRO A 37 3.53 -7.42 -23.69
CA PRO A 37 4.59 -7.26 -24.65
C PRO A 37 5.68 -8.33 -24.50
N ALA A 38 6.35 -8.65 -25.59
CA ALA A 38 7.51 -9.55 -25.54
C ALA A 38 8.61 -8.98 -24.63
N GLY A 39 9.19 -9.82 -23.77
CA GLY A 39 10.25 -9.42 -22.84
C GLY A 39 9.74 -8.81 -21.52
N GLU A 40 8.43 -8.78 -21.28
CA GLU A 40 7.85 -8.38 -19.99
C GLU A 40 7.34 -9.60 -19.21
N GLN A 41 7.29 -9.45 -17.89
CA GLN A 41 6.74 -10.42 -16.94
C GLN A 41 5.48 -9.85 -16.29
N LEU A 42 4.53 -10.72 -15.99
CA LEU A 42 3.31 -10.38 -15.25
C LEU A 42 3.64 -10.35 -13.74
N ALA A 43 3.36 -9.23 -13.09
CA ALA A 43 3.33 -9.10 -11.65
C ALA A 43 1.89 -9.27 -11.16
N ILE A 44 1.68 -10.10 -10.14
CA ILE A 44 0.34 -10.39 -9.60
C ILE A 44 0.42 -10.31 -8.07
N SER A 45 -0.51 -9.61 -7.46
CA SER A 45 -0.75 -9.63 -6.02
C SER A 45 -2.23 -9.72 -5.69
N THR A 46 -2.54 -10.14 -4.47
CA THR A 46 -3.92 -10.26 -3.98
C THR A 46 -4.01 -9.84 -2.53
N ASP A 47 -4.93 -8.89 -2.27
CA ASP A 47 -5.27 -8.44 -0.93
C ASP A 47 -6.73 -8.69 -0.60
N THR A 48 -6.99 -8.98 0.67
CA THR A 48 -8.35 -9.16 1.20
C THR A 48 -8.58 -8.22 2.38
N LEU A 49 -9.62 -7.39 2.27
CA LEU A 49 -10.10 -6.55 3.35
C LEU A 49 -11.38 -7.15 3.95
N VAL A 50 -11.39 -7.34 5.26
CA VAL A 50 -12.51 -7.91 6.02
C VAL A 50 -13.07 -6.86 6.97
N ALA A 51 -14.39 -6.69 6.96
CA ALA A 51 -15.09 -5.77 7.86
C ALA A 51 -14.80 -6.10 9.34
N GLY A 52 -14.56 -5.06 10.13
CA GLY A 52 -14.19 -5.20 11.54
C GLY A 52 -12.76 -5.67 11.82
N VAL A 53 -11.98 -5.98 10.76
CA VAL A 53 -10.55 -6.35 10.87
C VAL A 53 -9.69 -5.27 10.20
N HIS A 54 -9.91 -5.01 8.91
CA HIS A 54 -9.10 -4.08 8.11
C HIS A 54 -9.75 -2.70 7.95
N PHE A 55 -11.05 -2.60 8.24
CA PHE A 55 -11.80 -1.34 8.23
C PHE A 55 -12.99 -1.43 9.19
N ALA A 56 -13.40 -0.28 9.71
CA ALA A 56 -14.60 -0.17 10.56
C ALA A 56 -15.86 -0.43 9.73
N ASP A 57 -16.84 -1.12 10.30
CA ASP A 57 -18.17 -1.33 9.72
C ASP A 57 -19.23 -0.87 10.75
N PRO A 58 -20.12 0.08 10.40
CA PRO A 58 -20.28 0.70 9.08
C PRO A 58 -19.22 1.76 8.75
N CYS A 59 -18.94 1.93 7.45
CA CYS A 59 -18.11 3.01 6.93
C CYS A 59 -18.69 3.57 5.63
N ASP A 60 -18.14 4.69 5.14
CA ASP A 60 -18.53 5.26 3.85
C ASP A 60 -18.07 4.33 2.70
N PRO A 61 -19.00 3.76 1.89
CA PRO A 61 -18.65 2.86 0.81
C PRO A 61 -17.76 3.50 -0.27
N PHE A 62 -17.90 4.81 -0.51
CA PHE A 62 -17.07 5.53 -1.47
C PHE A 62 -15.59 5.55 -1.02
N LEU A 63 -15.35 5.80 0.26
CA LEU A 63 -14.01 5.78 0.84
C LEU A 63 -13.45 4.34 0.87
N LEU A 64 -14.30 3.37 1.21
CA LEU A 64 -13.90 1.96 1.18
C LEU A 64 -13.52 1.48 -0.23
N GLY A 65 -14.23 1.95 -1.27
CA GLY A 65 -13.91 1.66 -2.66
C GLY A 65 -12.52 2.15 -3.05
N GLN A 66 -12.15 3.36 -2.61
CA GLN A 66 -10.80 3.89 -2.84
C GLN A 66 -9.74 3.08 -2.10
N ARG A 67 -9.94 2.87 -0.78
CA ARG A 67 -8.99 2.16 0.07
C ARG A 67 -8.74 0.74 -0.44
N SER A 68 -9.78 0.00 -0.76
CA SER A 68 -9.66 -1.40 -1.15
C SER A 68 -8.76 -1.60 -2.37
N LEU A 69 -8.82 -0.72 -3.37
CA LEU A 69 -7.96 -0.82 -4.54
C LEU A 69 -6.56 -0.24 -4.28
N ALA A 70 -6.47 0.86 -3.54
CA ALA A 70 -5.19 1.51 -3.25
C ALA A 70 -4.22 0.56 -2.54
N VAL A 71 -4.70 -0.17 -1.52
CA VAL A 71 -3.84 -1.11 -0.77
C VAL A 71 -3.29 -2.20 -1.68
N ALA A 72 -4.12 -2.82 -2.51
CA ALA A 72 -3.68 -3.88 -3.41
C ALA A 72 -2.71 -3.35 -4.50
N VAL A 73 -2.95 -2.15 -5.05
CA VAL A 73 -2.08 -1.55 -6.08
C VAL A 73 -0.71 -1.16 -5.50
N SER A 74 -0.60 -0.95 -4.20
CA SER A 74 0.68 -0.66 -3.53
C SER A 74 1.75 -1.72 -3.79
N ASP A 75 1.38 -2.99 -3.85
CA ASP A 75 2.29 -4.08 -4.21
C ASP A 75 2.90 -3.91 -5.61
N LEU A 76 2.13 -3.41 -6.57
CA LEU A 76 2.65 -3.13 -7.90
C LEU A 76 3.69 -2.00 -7.87
N ALA A 77 3.46 -0.98 -7.04
CA ALA A 77 4.43 0.08 -6.82
C ALA A 77 5.73 -0.45 -6.20
N ALA A 78 5.62 -1.34 -5.20
CA ALA A 78 6.73 -2.00 -4.52
C ALA A 78 7.60 -2.82 -5.49
N MET A 79 6.98 -3.41 -6.51
CA MET A 79 7.67 -4.18 -7.56
C MET A 79 8.19 -3.29 -8.71
N GLY A 80 7.92 -1.99 -8.71
CA GLY A 80 8.21 -1.10 -9.84
C GLY A 80 7.46 -1.53 -11.11
N ALA A 81 6.28 -2.13 -10.97
CA ALA A 81 5.49 -2.62 -12.09
C ALA A 81 4.61 -1.51 -12.67
N ASN A 82 4.42 -1.53 -13.99
CA ASN A 82 3.38 -0.76 -14.63
C ASN A 82 2.03 -1.44 -14.38
N PRO A 83 1.04 -0.74 -13.81
CA PRO A 83 -0.25 -1.31 -13.54
C PRO A 83 -1.01 -1.63 -14.84
N LEU A 84 -1.84 -2.68 -14.83
CA LEU A 84 -2.64 -3.08 -15.99
C LEU A 84 -4.11 -3.20 -15.64
N ALA A 85 -4.44 -4.12 -14.73
CA ALA A 85 -5.80 -4.54 -14.48
C ALA A 85 -5.97 -5.01 -13.03
N PHE A 86 -7.23 -5.20 -12.65
CA PHE A 86 -7.58 -5.87 -11.39
C PHE A 86 -8.88 -6.65 -11.52
N THR A 87 -9.08 -7.61 -10.61
CA THR A 87 -10.35 -8.27 -10.38
C THR A 87 -10.84 -7.97 -8.98
N LEU A 88 -12.17 -8.01 -8.77
CA LEU A 88 -12.82 -7.82 -7.48
C LEU A 88 -13.71 -9.03 -7.15
N ALA A 89 -13.37 -9.75 -6.08
CA ALA A 89 -14.30 -10.68 -5.44
C ALA A 89 -14.96 -9.98 -4.25
N LEU A 90 -16.24 -9.65 -4.39
CA LEU A 90 -17.06 -8.97 -3.39
C LEU A 90 -17.96 -9.98 -2.67
N THR A 91 -17.79 -10.12 -1.37
CA THR A 91 -18.76 -10.80 -0.50
C THR A 91 -19.52 -9.75 0.29
N THR A 92 -20.86 -9.77 0.22
CA THR A 92 -21.72 -8.81 0.95
C THR A 92 -22.90 -9.52 1.61
N PRO A 93 -23.34 -9.11 2.82
CA PRO A 93 -24.48 -9.72 3.48
C PRO A 93 -25.82 -9.42 2.80
N THR A 94 -25.92 -8.26 2.15
CA THR A 94 -27.16 -7.76 1.52
C THR A 94 -26.83 -7.02 0.23
N VAL A 95 -27.80 -6.98 -0.68
CA VAL A 95 -27.73 -6.14 -1.89
C VAL A 95 -28.36 -4.79 -1.57
N ASP A 96 -27.54 -3.78 -1.36
CA ASP A 96 -27.93 -2.38 -1.16
C ASP A 96 -27.45 -1.57 -2.38
N ALA A 97 -28.40 -1.00 -3.12
CA ALA A 97 -28.12 -0.29 -4.36
C ALA A 97 -27.28 0.98 -4.14
N ASP A 98 -27.58 1.75 -3.08
CA ASP A 98 -26.87 3.00 -2.77
C ASP A 98 -25.45 2.70 -2.30
N TRP A 99 -25.27 1.66 -1.47
CA TRP A 99 -23.97 1.19 -1.03
C TRP A 99 -23.10 0.77 -2.23
N LEU A 100 -23.64 -0.08 -3.11
CA LEU A 100 -22.94 -0.57 -4.29
C LEU A 100 -22.56 0.55 -5.26
N GLN A 101 -23.46 1.50 -5.49
CA GLN A 101 -23.18 2.65 -6.35
C GLN A 101 -22.04 3.50 -5.80
N ARG A 102 -22.07 3.82 -4.50
CA ARG A 102 -21.01 4.61 -3.85
C ARG A 102 -19.67 3.87 -3.83
N TYR A 103 -19.69 2.57 -3.51
CA TYR A 103 -18.48 1.74 -3.55
C TYR A 103 -17.87 1.71 -4.95
N ALA A 104 -18.67 1.44 -5.99
CA ALA A 104 -18.20 1.42 -7.37
C ALA A 104 -17.65 2.79 -7.83
N GLN A 105 -18.24 3.89 -7.37
CA GLN A 105 -17.72 5.24 -7.66
C GLN A 105 -16.33 5.46 -7.03
N GLY A 106 -16.14 5.10 -5.76
CA GLY A 106 -14.85 5.20 -5.07
C GLY A 106 -13.79 4.30 -5.72
N LEU A 107 -14.16 3.05 -6.02
CA LEU A 107 -13.31 2.09 -6.73
C LEU A 107 -12.86 2.64 -8.11
N ASN A 108 -13.81 3.18 -8.88
CA ASN A 108 -13.53 3.76 -10.19
C ASN A 108 -12.58 4.97 -10.10
N LEU A 109 -12.77 5.84 -9.11
CA LEU A 109 -11.89 7.01 -8.91
C LEU A 109 -10.44 6.56 -8.67
N MET A 110 -10.23 5.58 -7.79
CA MET A 110 -8.89 5.05 -7.51
C MET A 110 -8.33 4.30 -8.73
N ALA A 111 -9.16 3.54 -9.45
CA ALA A 111 -8.74 2.84 -10.65
C ALA A 111 -8.23 3.80 -11.74
N GLN A 112 -8.92 4.91 -11.94
CA GLN A 112 -8.48 5.97 -12.87
C GLN A 112 -7.18 6.61 -12.43
N SER A 113 -7.04 6.92 -11.13
CA SER A 113 -5.81 7.49 -10.56
C SER A 113 -4.60 6.55 -10.73
N CYS A 114 -4.80 5.25 -10.59
CA CYS A 114 -3.74 4.24 -10.72
C CYS A 114 -3.54 3.74 -12.16
N GLY A 115 -4.42 4.08 -13.10
CA GLY A 115 -4.36 3.60 -14.48
C GLY A 115 -4.62 2.10 -14.64
N VAL A 116 -5.49 1.51 -13.79
CA VAL A 116 -5.84 0.08 -13.82
C VAL A 116 -7.28 -0.13 -14.28
N GLY A 117 -7.53 -1.20 -15.05
CA GLY A 117 -8.87 -1.58 -15.51
C GLY A 117 -9.48 -2.74 -14.70
N LEU A 118 -10.78 -2.64 -14.38
CA LEU A 118 -11.52 -3.77 -13.82
C LEU A 118 -11.85 -4.76 -14.93
N VAL A 119 -11.33 -5.98 -14.81
CA VAL A 119 -11.47 -7.00 -15.88
C VAL A 119 -12.29 -8.22 -15.50
N GLY A 120 -12.67 -8.36 -14.24
CA GLY A 120 -13.44 -9.50 -13.76
C GLY A 120 -13.63 -9.50 -12.26
N GLY A 121 -14.12 -10.62 -11.76
CA GLY A 121 -14.30 -10.82 -10.33
C GLY A 121 -15.45 -11.77 -10.04
N ASP A 122 -15.91 -11.74 -8.80
CA ASP A 122 -17.03 -12.55 -8.32
C ASP A 122 -17.87 -11.72 -7.34
N THR A 123 -19.16 -12.05 -7.21
CA THR A 123 -20.05 -11.42 -6.23
C THR A 123 -20.86 -12.48 -5.52
N THR A 124 -20.68 -12.61 -4.22
CA THR A 124 -21.36 -13.65 -3.45
C THR A 124 -21.96 -13.11 -2.15
N ARG A 125 -22.83 -13.88 -1.52
CA ARG A 125 -23.46 -13.51 -0.25
C ARG A 125 -22.68 -14.07 0.94
N GLY A 126 -22.35 -13.22 1.89
CA GLY A 126 -21.67 -13.58 3.14
C GLY A 126 -21.30 -12.37 3.96
N PRO A 127 -20.45 -12.53 4.99
CA PRO A 127 -19.87 -11.40 5.71
C PRO A 127 -19.11 -10.48 4.77
N LEU A 128 -19.20 -9.14 5.02
CA LEU A 128 -18.56 -8.17 4.11
C LEU A 128 -17.05 -8.37 4.05
N SER A 129 -16.58 -8.73 2.86
CA SER A 129 -15.16 -8.81 2.53
C SER A 129 -14.92 -8.47 1.06
N LEU A 130 -13.75 -7.94 0.78
CA LEU A 130 -13.33 -7.43 -0.52
C LEU A 130 -11.98 -8.05 -0.83
N THR A 131 -11.91 -8.87 -1.87
CA THR A 131 -10.63 -9.42 -2.34
C THR A 131 -10.33 -8.85 -3.72
N LEU A 132 -9.20 -8.15 -3.83
CA LEU A 132 -8.75 -7.59 -5.09
C LEU A 132 -7.46 -8.28 -5.52
N THR A 133 -7.46 -8.79 -6.75
CA THR A 133 -6.24 -9.27 -7.38
C THR A 133 -5.81 -8.26 -8.43
N VAL A 134 -4.60 -7.74 -8.29
CA VAL A 134 -4.02 -6.73 -9.19
C VAL A 134 -2.99 -7.36 -10.12
N PHE A 135 -2.96 -6.85 -11.34
CA PHE A 135 -2.08 -7.30 -12.40
C PHE A 135 -1.26 -6.11 -12.92
N GLY A 136 0.04 -6.28 -12.96
CA GLY A 136 0.97 -5.30 -13.53
C GLY A 136 1.99 -5.98 -14.44
N ARG A 137 2.79 -5.20 -15.12
CA ARG A 137 3.88 -5.69 -15.98
C ARG A 137 5.20 -5.02 -15.65
N VAL A 138 6.26 -5.76 -15.78
CA VAL A 138 7.62 -5.28 -15.56
C VAL A 138 8.56 -5.90 -16.57
N PRO A 139 9.53 -5.16 -17.15
CA PRO A 139 10.52 -5.75 -18.03
C PRO A 139 11.29 -6.87 -17.31
N ALA A 140 11.56 -7.96 -18.01
CA ALA A 140 12.22 -9.13 -17.43
C ALA A 140 13.56 -8.73 -16.78
N GLY A 141 13.73 -9.13 -15.52
CA GLY A 141 14.93 -8.84 -14.72
C GLY A 141 15.00 -7.41 -14.16
N GLN A 142 13.95 -6.59 -14.28
CA GLN A 142 13.93 -5.23 -13.75
C GLN A 142 12.94 -5.02 -12.60
N ALA A 143 12.28 -6.07 -12.14
CA ALA A 143 11.42 -5.97 -10.98
C ALA A 143 12.23 -5.56 -9.74
N LEU A 144 11.71 -4.62 -8.97
CA LEU A 144 12.18 -4.39 -7.62
C LEU A 144 11.80 -5.57 -6.75
N THR A 145 12.68 -5.95 -5.84
CA THR A 145 12.46 -7.09 -4.94
C THR A 145 12.89 -6.74 -3.52
N ARG A 146 12.48 -7.53 -2.55
CA ARG A 146 12.93 -7.42 -1.15
C ARG A 146 14.40 -7.81 -0.99
N SER A 147 14.95 -8.58 -1.93
CA SER A 147 16.37 -9.01 -1.94
C SER A 147 17.22 -8.07 -2.78
N GLY A 148 18.50 -7.92 -2.39
CA GLY A 148 19.49 -7.16 -3.15
C GLY A 148 20.11 -5.99 -2.38
N ALA A 149 19.61 -5.65 -1.19
CA ALA A 149 20.22 -4.64 -0.32
C ALA A 149 21.67 -5.04 0.03
N GLN A 150 22.58 -4.06 0.04
CA GLN A 150 24.00 -4.29 0.28
C GLN A 150 24.53 -3.38 1.40
N PRO A 151 25.49 -3.85 2.21
CA PRO A 151 26.17 -2.99 3.17
C PRO A 151 26.74 -1.75 2.48
N GLY A 152 26.44 -0.57 3.06
CA GLY A 152 26.78 0.73 2.49
C GLY A 152 25.63 1.44 1.77
N ASP A 153 24.53 0.74 1.47
CA ASP A 153 23.32 1.37 0.95
C ASP A 153 22.66 2.27 2.00
N LEU A 154 21.97 3.28 1.53
CA LEU A 154 21.03 4.07 2.32
C LEU A 154 19.72 3.31 2.47
N LEU A 155 19.07 3.38 3.63
CA LEU A 155 17.70 2.96 3.83
C LEU A 155 16.80 4.19 3.73
N CYS A 156 15.84 4.15 2.83
CA CYS A 156 14.98 5.28 2.48
C CYS A 156 13.50 4.90 2.55
N VAL A 157 12.64 5.93 2.71
CA VAL A 157 11.19 5.83 2.53
C VAL A 157 10.69 6.91 1.58
N GLY A 158 9.60 6.63 0.87
CA GLY A 158 9.02 7.50 -0.17
C GLY A 158 8.05 8.55 0.36
N GLY A 159 7.92 8.75 1.67
CA GLY A 159 6.96 9.71 2.23
C GLY A 159 6.88 9.68 3.74
N GLU A 160 5.89 10.40 4.28
CA GLU A 160 5.62 10.46 5.72
C GLU A 160 5.00 9.15 6.23
N LEU A 161 5.28 8.80 7.48
CA LEU A 161 4.91 7.54 8.10
C LEU A 161 3.97 7.73 9.29
N GLY A 162 3.17 6.71 9.57
CA GLY A 162 2.31 6.59 10.75
C GLY A 162 1.00 7.36 10.67
N ASN A 163 0.72 8.04 9.56
CA ASN A 163 -0.48 8.87 9.41
C ASN A 163 -1.76 8.02 9.48
N ALA A 164 -1.81 6.89 8.80
CA ALA A 164 -2.98 6.02 8.79
C ALA A 164 -3.22 5.37 10.16
N ALA A 165 -2.17 4.82 10.79
CA ALA A 165 -2.27 4.27 12.13
C ALA A 165 -2.65 5.34 13.16
N GLY A 166 -2.09 6.55 13.07
CA GLY A 166 -2.46 7.69 13.91
C GLY A 166 -3.90 8.16 13.71
N ALA A 167 -4.49 7.93 12.53
CA ALA A 167 -5.88 8.26 12.22
C ALA A 167 -6.91 7.31 12.87
N LEU A 168 -6.52 6.11 13.33
CA LEU A 168 -7.46 5.11 13.84
C LEU A 168 -8.42 5.64 14.91
N PRO A 169 -8.02 6.45 15.91
CA PRO A 169 -8.96 7.01 16.88
C PRO A 169 -10.02 7.92 16.25
N LEU A 170 -9.70 8.60 15.11
CA LEU A 170 -10.67 9.38 14.34
C LEU A 170 -11.62 8.46 13.57
N VAL A 171 -11.07 7.47 12.87
CA VAL A 171 -11.82 6.47 12.09
C VAL A 171 -12.82 5.71 12.97
N LEU A 172 -12.41 5.35 14.20
CA LEU A 172 -13.24 4.63 15.16
C LEU A 172 -14.17 5.55 15.99
N GLY A 173 -14.17 6.87 15.73
CA GLY A 173 -14.99 7.84 16.48
C GLY A 173 -14.63 7.97 17.96
N GLN A 174 -13.44 7.53 18.36
CA GLN A 174 -12.96 7.58 19.75
C GLN A 174 -12.40 8.95 20.13
N ARG A 175 -11.94 9.71 19.15
CA ARG A 175 -11.42 11.07 19.28
C ARG A 175 -11.91 11.93 18.12
N SER A 176 -11.88 13.25 18.31
CA SER A 176 -12.12 14.26 17.27
C SER A 176 -10.95 15.25 17.20
N ALA A 177 -10.79 15.90 16.08
CA ALA A 177 -9.84 16.98 15.88
C ALA A 177 -10.44 18.01 14.91
N ASP A 178 -9.84 19.18 14.83
CA ASP A 178 -10.19 20.18 13.81
C ASP A 178 -9.88 19.63 12.41
N ALA A 179 -10.63 20.06 11.40
CA ALA A 179 -10.50 19.59 10.02
C ALA A 179 -9.06 19.69 9.48
N ALA A 180 -8.34 20.76 9.84
CA ALA A 180 -6.94 20.93 9.43
C ALA A 180 -6.00 19.80 9.92
N ILE A 181 -6.37 19.08 10.98
CA ILE A 181 -5.64 17.94 11.53
C ILE A 181 -6.30 16.63 11.05
N ALA A 182 -7.63 16.54 11.16
CA ALA A 182 -8.36 15.31 10.88
C ALA A 182 -8.33 14.92 9.39
N ASP A 183 -8.58 15.88 8.49
CA ASP A 183 -8.73 15.60 7.06
C ASP A 183 -7.45 14.97 6.43
N PRO A 184 -6.23 15.48 6.66
CA PRO A 184 -5.04 14.84 6.14
C PRO A 184 -4.84 13.41 6.66
N LEU A 185 -5.07 13.18 7.95
CA LEU A 185 -4.92 11.86 8.57
C LEU A 185 -5.95 10.86 8.03
N LEU A 186 -7.22 11.27 7.93
CA LEU A 186 -8.28 10.45 7.36
C LEU A 186 -8.06 10.17 5.87
N ALA A 187 -7.51 11.12 5.13
CA ALA A 187 -7.14 10.90 3.72
C ALA A 187 -6.08 9.81 3.57
N HIS A 188 -5.05 9.80 4.41
CA HIS A 188 -4.03 8.73 4.42
C HIS A 188 -4.63 7.35 4.71
N TYR A 189 -5.59 7.27 5.64
CA TYR A 189 -6.23 6.00 5.97
C TYR A 189 -7.18 5.53 4.86
N TRP A 190 -8.08 6.41 4.36
CA TRP A 190 -9.15 6.01 3.44
C TRP A 190 -8.76 6.01 1.96
N SER A 191 -7.78 6.81 1.59
CA SER A 191 -7.34 6.96 0.20
C SER A 191 -5.81 7.05 0.13
N PRO A 192 -5.07 6.03 0.63
CA PRO A 192 -3.63 5.99 0.48
C PRO A 192 -3.28 6.10 -1.00
N GLN A 193 -2.14 6.73 -1.29
CA GLN A 193 -1.72 6.97 -2.68
C GLN A 193 -0.61 5.98 -3.06
N PRO A 194 -0.91 4.91 -3.84
CA PRO A 194 0.10 3.96 -4.27
C PRO A 194 1.23 4.65 -5.01
N GLN A 195 2.46 4.45 -4.59
CA GLN A 195 3.64 5.16 -5.10
C GLN A 195 4.14 4.59 -6.44
N LEU A 196 3.23 4.35 -7.39
CA LEU A 196 3.54 3.75 -8.71
C LEU A 196 4.64 4.49 -9.45
N ALA A 197 4.55 5.81 -9.52
CA ALA A 197 5.54 6.62 -10.24
C ALA A 197 6.92 6.57 -9.57
N LEU A 198 6.99 6.56 -8.23
CA LEU A 198 8.24 6.38 -7.51
C LEU A 198 8.80 4.97 -7.74
N GLY A 199 7.98 3.92 -7.64
CA GLY A 199 8.39 2.54 -7.93
C GLY A 199 9.03 2.41 -9.31
N LEU A 200 8.42 3.02 -10.34
CA LEU A 200 8.99 3.07 -11.69
C LEU A 200 10.32 3.81 -11.74
N ALA A 201 10.45 4.94 -11.03
CA ALA A 201 11.70 5.74 -10.99
C ALA A 201 12.83 5.01 -10.24
N LEU A 202 12.51 4.09 -9.34
CA LEU A 202 13.47 3.29 -8.56
C LEU A 202 14.04 2.10 -9.35
N ARG A 203 13.39 1.67 -10.45
CA ARG A 203 13.92 0.57 -11.28
C ARG A 203 15.35 0.84 -11.75
N GLY A 204 16.23 -0.14 -11.59
CA GLY A 204 17.64 -0.04 -11.95
C GLY A 204 18.47 0.89 -11.06
N LYS A 205 17.88 1.52 -10.03
CA LYS A 205 18.56 2.38 -9.06
C LYS A 205 18.52 1.79 -7.65
N ALA A 206 17.33 1.44 -7.17
CA ALA A 206 17.19 0.79 -5.86
C ALA A 206 17.71 -0.64 -5.89
N THR A 207 18.35 -1.06 -4.82
CA THR A 207 18.88 -2.42 -4.61
C THR A 207 17.84 -3.35 -4.02
N SER A 208 16.90 -2.82 -3.23
CA SER A 208 15.71 -3.54 -2.76
C SER A 208 14.55 -2.57 -2.55
N ALA A 209 13.32 -3.09 -2.58
CA ALA A 209 12.13 -2.32 -2.25
C ALA A 209 10.99 -3.21 -1.76
N MET A 210 10.10 -2.63 -0.96
CA MET A 210 8.76 -3.12 -0.62
C MET A 210 7.89 -1.94 -0.16
N ASP A 211 6.60 -2.13 -0.02
CA ASP A 211 5.72 -1.15 0.63
C ASP A 211 5.58 -1.43 2.13
N ILE A 212 5.08 -0.45 2.87
CA ILE A 212 4.90 -0.54 4.32
C ILE A 212 3.41 -0.75 4.60
N SER A 213 3.04 -1.99 4.89
CA SER A 213 1.67 -2.40 5.20
C SER A 213 1.49 -2.82 6.67
N ASP A 214 2.46 -3.55 7.24
CA ASP A 214 2.40 -4.05 8.62
C ASP A 214 3.14 -3.17 9.63
N GLY A 215 3.92 -2.21 9.13
CA GLY A 215 4.72 -1.26 9.89
C GLY A 215 6.21 -1.33 9.54
N LEU A 216 6.88 -0.18 9.58
CA LEU A 216 8.24 -0.01 9.10
C LEU A 216 9.23 -1.07 9.63
N LEU A 217 9.16 -1.40 10.94
CA LEU A 217 10.09 -2.36 11.54
C LEU A 217 9.85 -3.79 11.05
N ALA A 218 8.58 -4.18 10.86
CA ALA A 218 8.23 -5.51 10.36
C ALA A 218 8.64 -5.64 8.89
N ASP A 219 8.26 -4.67 8.08
CA ASP A 219 8.48 -4.68 6.64
C ASP A 219 9.96 -4.57 6.29
N CYS A 220 10.71 -3.68 6.93
CA CYS A 220 12.17 -3.65 6.83
C CYS A 220 12.81 -4.99 7.25
N GLY A 221 12.19 -5.73 8.18
CA GLY A 221 12.60 -7.08 8.55
C GLY A 221 12.59 -8.07 7.39
N HIS A 222 11.62 -7.94 6.47
CA HIS A 222 11.56 -8.74 5.25
C HIS A 222 12.70 -8.41 4.28
N ILE A 223 13.03 -7.13 4.10
CA ILE A 223 14.21 -6.72 3.30
C ILE A 223 15.50 -7.29 3.92
N ALA A 224 15.66 -7.10 5.24
CA ALA A 224 16.85 -7.58 5.96
C ALA A 224 17.05 -9.09 5.81
N THR A 225 15.95 -9.86 5.93
CA THR A 225 15.96 -11.32 5.79
C THR A 225 16.26 -11.73 4.35
N ALA A 226 15.56 -11.15 3.37
CA ALA A 226 15.71 -11.51 1.96
C ALA A 226 17.09 -11.14 1.39
N SER A 227 17.72 -10.11 1.95
CA SER A 227 19.05 -9.63 1.53
C SER A 227 20.19 -10.14 2.41
N ALA A 228 19.90 -10.82 3.52
CA ALA A 228 20.88 -11.28 4.52
C ALA A 228 21.78 -10.15 5.07
N VAL A 229 21.17 -9.01 5.41
CA VAL A 229 21.82 -7.78 5.91
C VAL A 229 21.20 -7.30 7.22
N SER A 230 21.86 -6.33 7.87
CA SER A 230 21.31 -5.55 8.98
C SER A 230 20.82 -4.19 8.46
N LEU A 231 19.60 -3.80 8.82
CA LEU A 231 19.05 -2.48 8.57
C LEU A 231 19.07 -1.67 9.87
N LEU A 232 19.77 -0.54 9.87
CA LEU A 232 19.82 0.39 10.99
C LEU A 232 18.90 1.57 10.70
N ILE A 233 17.88 1.78 11.53
CA ILE A 233 16.91 2.88 11.43
C ILE A 233 17.24 3.91 12.51
N GLU A 234 17.35 5.17 12.13
CA GLU A 234 17.58 6.29 13.03
C GLU A 234 16.24 6.95 13.41
N ARG A 235 15.78 6.78 14.66
CA ARG A 235 14.47 7.24 15.15
C ARG A 235 14.20 8.72 14.84
N GLN A 236 15.21 9.57 14.93
CA GLN A 236 15.09 11.02 14.70
C GLN A 236 14.91 11.41 13.23
N ARG A 237 15.17 10.50 12.28
CA ARG A 237 15.04 10.72 10.83
C ARG A 237 13.69 10.27 10.26
N LEU A 238 12.82 9.71 11.08
CA LEU A 238 11.50 9.30 10.63
C LEU A 238 10.71 10.53 10.15
N PRO A 239 10.21 10.53 8.90
CA PRO A 239 9.39 11.62 8.39
C PRO A 239 7.98 11.52 8.98
N LEU A 240 7.60 12.49 9.81
CA LEU A 240 6.31 12.56 10.49
C LEU A 240 5.57 13.82 10.04
N SER A 241 4.26 13.70 9.75
CA SER A 241 3.45 14.87 9.38
C SER A 241 3.20 15.78 10.57
N GLN A 242 3.01 17.06 10.30
CA GLN A 242 2.60 18.02 11.32
C GLN A 242 1.22 17.69 11.90
N ALA A 243 0.30 17.16 11.07
CA ALA A 243 -1.03 16.73 11.51
C ALA A 243 -0.94 15.57 12.51
N LEU A 244 -0.10 14.57 12.24
CA LEU A 244 0.12 13.44 13.14
C LEU A 244 0.72 13.92 14.48
N LEU A 245 1.78 14.72 14.42
CA LEU A 245 2.43 15.28 15.61
C LEU A 245 1.47 16.13 16.47
N ALA A 246 0.65 16.95 15.83
CA ALA A 246 -0.35 17.78 16.52
C ALA A 246 -1.47 16.92 17.15
N PHE A 247 -1.85 15.81 16.50
CA PHE A 247 -2.95 14.95 16.97
C PHE A 247 -2.56 14.01 18.11
N VAL A 248 -1.41 13.33 18.00
CA VAL A 248 -1.03 12.29 18.97
C VAL A 248 0.21 12.62 19.80
N GLY A 249 0.98 13.65 19.44
CA GLY A 249 2.25 14.00 20.07
C GLY A 249 3.45 13.17 19.53
N ASP A 250 4.69 13.59 19.82
CA ASP A 250 5.91 13.04 19.22
C ASP A 250 6.09 11.53 19.47
N ASP A 251 5.99 11.09 20.72
CA ASP A 251 6.24 9.68 21.05
C ASP A 251 5.22 8.73 20.42
N ALA A 252 3.93 9.07 20.46
CA ALA A 252 2.88 8.24 19.85
C ALA A 252 2.97 8.28 18.30
N ALA A 253 3.33 9.42 17.71
CA ALA A 253 3.58 9.53 16.27
C ALA A 253 4.71 8.60 15.81
N ARG A 254 5.81 8.54 16.57
CA ARG A 254 6.92 7.62 16.26
C ARG A 254 6.54 6.15 16.42
N VAL A 255 5.73 5.81 17.42
CA VAL A 255 5.19 4.45 17.57
C VAL A 255 4.31 4.10 16.38
N ALA A 256 3.42 5.00 15.95
CA ALA A 256 2.58 4.82 14.77
C ALA A 256 3.43 4.59 13.50
N ALA A 257 4.48 5.39 13.28
CA ALA A 257 5.38 5.27 12.14
C ALA A 257 6.22 3.97 12.14
N LEU A 258 6.60 3.46 13.33
CA LEU A 258 7.47 2.30 13.44
C LEU A 258 6.72 0.97 13.32
N SER A 259 5.51 0.89 13.88
CA SER A 259 4.79 -0.37 14.04
C SER A 259 3.28 -0.31 13.75
N GLY A 260 2.79 0.82 13.27
CA GLY A 260 1.35 1.04 13.06
C GLY A 260 0.79 0.41 11.79
N GLY A 261 1.58 0.35 10.72
CA GLY A 261 1.16 -0.14 9.41
C GLY A 261 0.19 0.79 8.66
N ASP A 262 -0.38 0.28 7.58
CA ASP A 262 -1.33 0.99 6.70
C ASP A 262 -0.75 2.23 5.99
N ASP A 263 0.57 2.40 5.93
CA ASP A 263 1.20 3.57 5.32
C ASP A 263 1.21 3.50 3.79
N TYR A 264 1.41 2.30 3.21
CA TYR A 264 1.50 2.07 1.76
C TYR A 264 2.50 2.98 1.06
N VAL A 265 3.53 3.38 1.79
CA VAL A 265 4.71 4.12 1.32
C VAL A 265 5.79 3.12 0.99
N LEU A 266 6.63 3.38 -0.01
CA LEU A 266 7.75 2.49 -0.33
C LEU A 266 8.89 2.65 0.69
N ALA A 267 9.37 1.52 1.23
CA ALA A 267 10.66 1.38 1.88
C ALA A 267 11.64 0.74 0.89
N PHE A 268 12.82 1.32 0.72
CA PHE A 268 13.79 0.83 -0.26
C PHE A 268 15.23 1.12 0.18
N THR A 269 16.16 0.34 -0.39
CA THR A 269 17.58 0.58 -0.22
C THR A 269 18.20 1.10 -1.51
N LEU A 270 19.20 1.95 -1.38
CA LEU A 270 19.71 2.75 -2.49
C LEU A 270 21.21 3.01 -2.31
N PRO A 271 22.06 2.77 -3.32
CA PRO A 271 23.43 3.25 -3.31
C PRO A 271 23.48 4.77 -3.10
N PRO A 272 24.37 5.32 -2.26
CA PRO A 272 24.40 6.76 -1.98
C PRO A 272 24.48 7.65 -3.24
N ALA A 273 25.08 7.16 -4.31
CA ALA A 273 25.22 7.90 -5.57
C ALA A 273 23.87 8.16 -6.27
N GLU A 274 22.87 7.31 -6.06
CA GLU A 274 21.55 7.40 -6.68
C GLU A 274 20.58 8.35 -5.94
N LEU A 275 20.93 8.81 -4.74
CA LEU A 275 20.06 9.68 -3.94
C LEU A 275 19.91 11.07 -4.57
N ALA A 276 21.04 11.71 -4.94
CA ALA A 276 21.00 13.08 -5.45
C ALA A 276 20.18 13.22 -6.75
N PRO A 277 20.26 12.30 -7.74
CA PRO A 277 19.38 12.32 -8.89
C PRO A 277 17.89 12.24 -8.54
N LEU A 278 17.49 11.35 -7.63
CA LEU A 278 16.09 11.22 -7.21
C LEU A 278 15.56 12.49 -6.54
N LEU A 279 16.36 13.11 -5.68
CA LEU A 279 15.98 14.38 -5.04
C LEU A 279 15.89 15.53 -6.04
N ALA A 280 16.78 15.56 -7.05
CA ALA A 280 16.75 16.57 -8.12
C ALA A 280 15.51 16.43 -9.00
N ASP A 281 15.01 15.22 -9.20
CA ASP A 281 13.77 14.92 -9.91
C ASP A 281 12.50 15.23 -9.06
N GLY A 282 12.67 15.68 -7.80
CA GLY A 282 11.59 16.10 -6.92
C GLY A 282 10.86 14.95 -6.18
N TRP A 283 11.44 13.75 -6.16
CA TRP A 283 10.83 12.64 -5.42
C TRP A 283 10.88 12.86 -3.90
N PRO A 284 9.83 12.52 -3.15
CA PRO A 284 9.76 12.70 -1.69
C PRO A 284 10.53 11.60 -0.95
N VAL A 285 11.84 11.52 -1.20
CA VAL A 285 12.72 10.50 -0.61
C VAL A 285 13.30 11.00 0.70
N HIS A 286 13.11 10.23 1.76
CA HIS A 286 13.66 10.46 3.09
C HIS A 286 14.65 9.36 3.46
N VAL A 287 15.91 9.72 3.72
CA VAL A 287 16.91 8.79 4.26
C VAL A 287 16.63 8.61 5.74
N ILE A 288 16.24 7.40 6.15
CA ILE A 288 15.91 7.07 7.55
C ILE A 288 16.96 6.21 8.24
N GLY A 289 17.95 5.75 7.48
CA GLY A 289 18.96 4.84 8.02
C GLY A 289 19.94 4.36 6.97
N ARG A 290 20.53 3.19 7.24
CA ARG A 290 21.54 2.58 6.38
C ARG A 290 21.55 1.05 6.48
N VAL A 291 22.19 0.42 5.54
CA VAL A 291 22.42 -1.03 5.47
C VAL A 291 23.83 -1.36 5.95
N GLU A 292 23.95 -2.34 6.83
CA GLU A 292 25.23 -2.85 7.33
C GLU A 292 25.33 -4.37 7.17
N ALA A 293 26.54 -4.89 7.29
CA ALA A 293 26.74 -6.34 7.41
C ALA A 293 26.12 -6.86 8.72
N GLY A 294 25.37 -7.95 8.66
CA GLY A 294 24.68 -8.51 9.81
C GLY A 294 23.33 -9.08 9.45
N GLN A 295 22.37 -9.02 10.36
CA GLN A 295 21.02 -9.53 10.17
C GLN A 295 20.00 -8.71 10.97
N GLY A 296 18.76 -8.63 10.42
CA GLY A 296 17.61 -8.05 11.11
C GLY A 296 17.56 -6.53 11.05
N VAL A 297 16.71 -5.95 11.90
CA VAL A 297 16.46 -4.50 11.97
C VAL A 297 16.75 -4.01 13.38
N THR A 298 17.49 -2.93 13.45
CA THR A 298 17.83 -2.24 14.71
C THR A 298 17.35 -0.79 14.64
N LEU A 299 16.61 -0.34 15.66
CA LEU A 299 16.21 1.05 15.83
C LEU A 299 17.21 1.74 16.76
N LEU A 300 17.82 2.81 16.27
CA LEU A 300 18.80 3.60 17.03
C LEU A 300 18.19 4.91 17.55
N ASP A 301 18.54 5.27 18.79
CA ASP A 301 18.30 6.61 19.33
C ASP A 301 19.32 7.65 18.81
N ALA A 302 19.23 8.90 19.28
CA ALA A 302 20.14 9.97 18.90
C ALA A 302 21.60 9.75 19.37
N ASN A 303 21.82 8.86 20.33
CA ASN A 303 23.13 8.49 20.85
C ASN A 303 23.69 7.23 20.18
N GLY A 304 22.95 6.64 19.23
CA GLY A 304 23.32 5.39 18.57
C GLY A 304 23.06 4.13 19.43
N GLN A 305 22.26 4.24 20.49
CA GLN A 305 21.88 3.08 21.31
C GLN A 305 20.71 2.34 20.67
N ASP A 306 20.74 1.00 20.78
CA ASP A 306 19.65 0.14 20.32
C ASP A 306 18.44 0.29 21.27
N ILE A 307 17.34 0.76 20.71
CA ILE A 307 16.03 0.93 21.35
C ILE A 307 14.93 0.15 20.65
N THR A 308 15.29 -0.91 19.94
CA THR A 308 14.37 -1.71 19.13
C THR A 308 13.27 -2.32 20.00
N PRO A 309 11.98 -2.03 19.73
CA PRO A 309 10.88 -2.57 20.52
C PRO A 309 10.66 -4.07 20.24
N ALA A 310 10.08 -4.77 21.20
CA ALA A 310 9.72 -6.19 21.06
C ALA A 310 8.59 -6.40 20.02
N ILE A 311 7.62 -5.47 19.96
CA ILE A 311 6.52 -5.47 18.99
C ILE A 311 6.96 -4.66 17.77
N ARG A 312 7.03 -5.31 16.60
CA ARG A 312 7.58 -4.70 15.39
C ARG A 312 6.54 -4.34 14.32
N GLY A 313 5.30 -4.85 14.44
CA GLY A 313 4.24 -4.60 13.46
C GLY A 313 2.97 -5.39 13.74
N TYR A 314 2.03 -5.31 12.82
CA TYR A 314 0.76 -6.03 12.87
C TYR A 314 0.96 -7.52 12.54
N GLN A 315 0.13 -8.39 13.14
CA GLN A 315 0.10 -9.83 12.84
C GLN A 315 -1.33 -10.35 12.99
N HIS A 316 -1.86 -10.97 11.93
CA HIS A 316 -3.22 -11.55 11.91
C HIS A 316 -3.41 -12.70 12.92
N PHE A 317 -2.39 -13.51 13.12
CA PHE A 317 -2.45 -14.72 13.96
C PHE A 317 -1.42 -14.60 15.09
N ARG A 318 -1.67 -13.64 16.00
CA ARG A 318 -0.92 -13.61 17.27
C ARG A 318 -1.49 -14.66 18.21
N GLU A 319 -0.64 -15.56 18.72
CA GLU A 319 -0.97 -16.28 19.94
C GLU A 319 -1.17 -15.26 21.06
N ALA A 320 -2.31 -15.36 21.74
CA ALA A 320 -2.53 -14.53 22.93
C ALA A 320 -1.44 -14.84 23.97
N PRO A 321 -0.88 -13.82 24.64
CA PRO A 321 0.15 -14.02 25.65
C PRO A 321 -0.33 -14.85 26.83
#